data_85772ad57e4e6865c915008aaa3ba76c
#
_entry.id   85772ad57e4e6865c915008aaa3ba76c
#
_cell.length_a   1.000
_cell.length_b   1.000
_cell.length_c   1.000
_cell.angle_alpha   90.00
_cell.angle_beta   90.00
_cell.angle_gamma   90.00
#
_symmetry.space_group_name_H-M   'P 1'
#
loop_
_entity.id
_entity.type
_entity.pdbx_description
1 polymer ?
#
loop_
_entity_poly.entity_id
_entity_poly.type
_entity_poly.pdbx_seq_one_letter_code
_entity_poly.pdbx_strand_id
1 'polypeptide(L)'
;NRVASENHYRFLREAAEDAGVIPLGYIPKTKLLEVPSRHLGLSLRELQELDTLPEDVAALIEKHVDVDRLLEACMRPRPALPAEEAVPMSAPGRKIAVARDEAFNFIYEENIRALAAQGEVSFFSPLKDEPLPECDLLYLPGGYPEFYLSELAAAERSRSSIAVYAAAGGRVLAECGGMMYLCRAIRDEEGQAYPMCGVLDQEATMEGMRLRLGYRKLRLGGREYRGHEFHYSSIVPEEVGEETVGEQLTARDEVAPTLLYRRGNVLAGYTHLYFAEQDPFALFS
;
A
#
# COMPACT_ATOMS: atom_id res chain seq x y z
N ASN A 1 -7.89 27.88 0.05
CA ASN A 1 -8.21 27.02 -1.06
C ASN A 1 -9.64 27.22 -1.54
N ARG A 2 -9.90 27.09 -2.86
CA ARG A 2 -11.21 27.27 -3.50
C ARG A 2 -11.84 28.65 -3.24
N VAL A 3 -11.04 29.70 -3.19
CA VAL A 3 -11.52 31.06 -3.02
C VAL A 3 -12.23 31.55 -4.27
N ALA A 4 -13.45 32.07 -4.11
CA ALA A 4 -14.31 32.38 -5.25
C ALA A 4 -13.93 33.71 -5.94
N SER A 5 -13.37 34.66 -5.22
CA SER A 5 -13.00 35.98 -5.73
C SER A 5 -11.95 36.64 -4.83
N GLU A 6 -11.32 37.67 -5.36
CA GLU A 6 -10.38 38.51 -4.60
C GLU A 6 -11.03 39.23 -3.41
N ASN A 7 -12.29 39.59 -3.56
CA ASN A 7 -13.09 40.20 -2.48
C ASN A 7 -13.34 39.17 -1.34
N HIS A 8 -13.59 37.91 -1.69
CA HIS A 8 -13.69 36.82 -0.70
C HIS A 8 -12.34 36.60 0.01
N TYR A 9 -11.23 36.64 -0.75
CA TYR A 9 -9.91 36.54 -0.14
C TYR A 9 -9.61 37.67 0.84
N ARG A 10 -10.02 38.91 0.54
CA ARG A 10 -9.82 40.04 1.44
C ARG A 10 -10.41 39.81 2.84
N PHE A 11 -11.66 39.32 2.90
CA PHE A 11 -12.28 38.97 4.19
C PHE A 11 -11.52 37.86 4.92
N LEU A 12 -11.08 36.83 4.19
CA LEU A 12 -10.31 35.73 4.79
C LEU A 12 -8.96 36.20 5.30
N ARG A 13 -8.33 37.14 4.59
CA ARG A 13 -7.05 37.73 4.98
C ARG A 13 -7.20 38.54 6.27
N GLU A 14 -8.19 39.42 6.33
CA GLU A 14 -8.49 40.21 7.54
C GLU A 14 -8.73 39.29 8.75
N ALA A 15 -9.54 38.26 8.60
CA ALA A 15 -9.79 37.30 9.67
C ALA A 15 -8.53 36.51 10.09
N ALA A 16 -7.65 36.18 9.16
CA ALA A 16 -6.38 35.51 9.45
C ALA A 16 -5.41 36.43 10.22
N GLU A 17 -5.32 37.70 9.79
CA GLU A 17 -4.50 38.72 10.44
C GLU A 17 -5.00 39.00 11.87
N ASP A 18 -6.32 39.12 12.07
CA ASP A 18 -6.94 39.28 13.40
C ASP A 18 -6.66 38.07 14.32
N ALA A 19 -6.55 36.88 13.75
CA ALA A 19 -6.17 35.67 14.48
C ALA A 19 -4.65 35.49 14.69
N GLY A 20 -3.83 36.45 14.25
CA GLY A 20 -2.36 36.40 14.36
C GLY A 20 -1.71 35.41 13.38
N VAL A 21 -2.38 35.04 12.30
CA VAL A 21 -1.89 34.18 11.25
C VAL A 21 -1.40 35.00 10.07
N ILE A 22 -0.28 34.62 9.48
CA ILE A 22 0.30 35.30 8.31
C ILE A 22 -0.38 34.79 7.04
N PRO A 23 -1.21 35.60 6.34
CA PRO A 23 -1.79 35.22 5.06
C PRO A 23 -0.77 35.34 3.95
N LEU A 24 -0.53 34.26 3.22
CA LEU A 24 0.45 34.18 2.16
C LEU A 24 -0.15 34.23 0.75
N GLY A 25 -1.46 34.20 0.66
CA GLY A 25 -2.17 34.14 -0.61
C GLY A 25 -3.35 33.19 -0.58
N TYR A 26 -3.86 32.81 -1.75
CA TYR A 26 -4.99 31.91 -1.87
C TYR A 26 -4.95 31.10 -3.15
N ILE A 27 -5.54 29.93 -3.12
CA ILE A 27 -5.78 29.13 -4.34
C ILE A 27 -7.23 29.40 -4.80
N PRO A 28 -7.41 29.94 -6.03
CA PRO A 28 -8.75 30.22 -6.55
C PRO A 28 -9.51 28.93 -6.85
N LYS A 29 -10.82 29.02 -6.99
CA LYS A 29 -11.63 27.94 -7.51
C LYS A 29 -11.28 27.75 -8.98
N THR A 30 -10.75 26.60 -9.34
CA THR A 30 -10.31 26.27 -10.71
C THR A 30 -10.63 24.81 -11.04
N LYS A 31 -10.90 24.55 -12.32
CA LYS A 31 -11.02 23.18 -12.85
C LYS A 31 -9.66 22.48 -13.00
N LEU A 32 -8.58 23.24 -13.07
CA LEU A 32 -7.22 22.74 -13.24
C LEU A 32 -6.82 21.72 -12.14
N LEU A 33 -7.41 21.86 -10.95
CA LEU A 33 -7.15 21.00 -9.79
C LEU A 33 -8.25 19.95 -9.57
N GLU A 34 -9.12 19.75 -10.55
CA GLU A 34 -10.10 18.66 -10.51
C GLU A 34 -9.42 17.37 -10.96
N VAL A 35 -8.88 16.65 -10.00
CA VAL A 35 -8.31 15.32 -10.23
C VAL A 35 -9.42 14.29 -10.07
N PRO A 36 -9.57 13.34 -11.00
CA PRO A 36 -10.53 12.27 -10.86
C PRO A 36 -10.31 11.53 -9.55
N SER A 37 -11.35 11.36 -8.76
CA SER A 37 -11.28 10.59 -7.51
C SER A 37 -12.23 9.42 -7.59
N ARG A 38 -11.78 8.24 -7.16
CA ARG A 38 -12.57 7.03 -7.03
C ARG A 38 -12.82 6.71 -5.56
N HIS A 39 -13.52 5.62 -5.28
CA HIS A 39 -13.84 5.20 -3.91
C HIS A 39 -12.62 5.05 -3.00
N LEU A 40 -11.46 4.70 -3.56
CA LEU A 40 -10.19 4.52 -2.84
C LEU A 40 -9.18 5.67 -3.02
N GLY A 41 -9.61 6.80 -3.59
CA GLY A 41 -8.72 7.94 -3.83
C GLY A 41 -8.21 7.99 -5.27
N LEU A 42 -6.94 8.39 -5.46
CA LEU A 42 -6.33 8.58 -6.77
C LEU A 42 -5.77 7.26 -7.31
N SER A 43 -6.04 6.97 -8.60
CA SER A 43 -5.37 5.88 -9.31
C SER A 43 -4.07 6.39 -9.94
N LEU A 44 -2.99 5.62 -9.82
CA LEU A 44 -1.71 5.96 -10.46
C LEU A 44 -1.84 6.08 -11.98
N ARG A 45 -2.70 5.27 -12.60
CA ARG A 45 -2.95 5.31 -14.04
C ARG A 45 -3.55 6.65 -14.46
N GLU A 46 -4.54 7.16 -13.71
CA GLU A 46 -5.17 8.45 -13.99
C GLU A 46 -4.23 9.63 -13.71
N LEU A 47 -3.32 9.50 -12.72
CA LEU A 47 -2.29 10.50 -12.46
C LEU A 47 -1.25 10.57 -13.58
N GLN A 48 -0.92 9.45 -14.22
CA GLN A 48 -0.01 9.42 -15.39
C GLN A 48 -0.61 10.12 -16.62
N GLU A 49 -1.94 10.20 -16.72
CA GLU A 49 -2.63 10.93 -17.80
C GLU A 49 -2.62 12.46 -17.57
N LEU A 50 -2.13 12.93 -16.42
CA LEU A 50 -2.04 14.34 -16.05
C LEU A 50 -0.59 14.85 -16.14
N ASP A 51 0.07 14.61 -17.26
CA ASP A 51 1.49 14.92 -17.48
C ASP A 51 1.89 16.37 -17.14
N THR A 52 0.99 17.34 -17.32
CA THR A 52 1.24 18.76 -17.06
C THR A 52 0.77 19.22 -15.68
N LEU A 53 0.13 18.34 -14.87
CA LEU A 53 -0.44 18.75 -13.60
C LEU A 53 0.57 19.35 -12.61
N PRO A 54 1.80 18.81 -12.45
CA PRO A 54 2.79 19.39 -11.54
C PRO A 54 3.18 20.82 -11.93
N GLU A 55 3.42 21.07 -13.22
CA GLU A 55 3.79 22.37 -13.77
C GLU A 55 2.63 23.38 -13.66
N ASP A 56 1.43 22.93 -13.94
CA ASP A 56 0.22 23.74 -13.83
C ASP A 56 -0.08 24.14 -12.38
N VAL A 57 0.11 23.21 -11.43
CA VAL A 57 -0.02 23.49 -9.99
C VAL A 57 1.09 24.45 -9.53
N ALA A 58 2.33 24.25 -9.96
CA ALA A 58 3.45 25.14 -9.62
C ALA A 58 3.16 26.56 -10.09
N ALA A 59 2.79 26.73 -11.36
CA ALA A 59 2.45 28.03 -11.91
C ALA A 59 1.27 28.72 -11.20
N LEU A 60 0.27 27.92 -10.80
CA LEU A 60 -0.87 28.42 -10.03
C LEU A 60 -0.45 28.90 -8.64
N ILE A 61 0.43 28.16 -7.96
CA ILE A 61 0.96 28.53 -6.63
C ILE A 61 1.81 29.78 -6.75
N GLU A 62 2.78 29.84 -7.66
CA GLU A 62 3.65 31.02 -7.86
C GLU A 62 2.86 32.29 -8.15
N LYS A 63 1.76 32.15 -8.89
CA LYS A 63 0.90 33.30 -9.23
C LYS A 63 0.08 33.83 -8.06
N HIS A 64 -0.32 32.99 -7.12
CA HIS A 64 -1.34 33.30 -6.13
C HIS A 64 -0.87 33.24 -4.67
N VAL A 65 0.32 32.71 -4.43
CA VAL A 65 0.91 32.55 -3.08
C VAL A 65 2.29 33.20 -3.05
N ASP A 66 2.55 33.99 -2.03
CA ASP A 66 3.86 34.58 -1.77
C ASP A 66 4.80 33.50 -1.20
N VAL A 67 5.45 32.76 -2.10
CA VAL A 67 6.31 31.62 -1.77
C VAL A 67 7.58 32.11 -1.05
N ASP A 68 8.12 33.27 -1.41
CA ASP A 68 9.33 33.82 -0.77
C ASP A 68 9.05 34.12 0.70
N ARG A 69 7.93 34.79 0.98
CA ARG A 69 7.50 35.08 2.35
C ARG A 69 7.16 33.79 3.13
N LEU A 70 6.64 32.74 2.46
CA LEU A 70 6.44 31.42 3.08
C LEU A 70 7.77 30.85 3.55
N LEU A 71 8.78 30.85 2.68
CA LEU A 71 10.12 30.35 3.00
C LEU A 71 10.75 31.13 4.15
N GLU A 72 10.70 32.47 4.10
CA GLU A 72 11.20 33.33 5.18
C GLU A 72 10.52 33.03 6.52
N ALA A 73 9.19 32.90 6.54
CA ALA A 73 8.41 32.64 7.75
C ALA A 73 8.65 31.23 8.32
N CYS A 74 8.98 30.26 7.46
CA CYS A 74 9.17 28.85 7.83
C CYS A 74 10.63 28.49 8.09
N MET A 75 11.60 29.33 7.71
CA MET A 75 13.02 29.03 7.93
C MET A 75 13.32 28.81 9.42
N ARG A 76 13.95 27.68 9.70
CA ARG A 76 14.43 27.29 11.03
C ARG A 76 15.85 26.75 10.90
N PRO A 77 16.69 26.88 11.92
CA PRO A 77 17.97 26.20 11.94
C PRO A 77 17.74 24.69 11.73
N ARG A 78 18.54 24.08 10.86
CA ARG A 78 18.47 22.64 10.65
C ARG A 78 18.78 21.93 11.98
N PRO A 79 17.87 21.11 12.53
CA PRO A 79 18.19 20.31 13.70
C PRO A 79 19.33 19.35 13.37
N ALA A 80 20.21 19.09 14.35
CA ALA A 80 21.16 18.00 14.22
C ALA A 80 20.37 16.72 14.04
N LEU A 81 20.46 16.12 12.85
CA LEU A 81 19.86 14.80 12.64
C LEU A 81 20.68 13.77 13.43
N PRO A 82 20.05 12.82 14.10
CA PRO A 82 20.78 11.65 14.60
C PRO A 82 21.57 11.05 13.44
N ALA A 83 22.77 10.57 13.72
CA ALA A 83 23.49 9.79 12.72
C ALA A 83 22.58 8.65 12.26
N GLU A 84 22.38 8.49 10.94
CA GLU A 84 21.71 7.30 10.42
C GLU A 84 22.53 6.10 10.91
N GLU A 85 21.98 5.35 11.85
CA GLU A 85 22.55 4.06 12.21
C GLU A 85 22.43 3.19 10.97
N ALA A 86 23.58 2.82 10.40
CA ALA A 86 23.63 1.88 9.31
C ALA A 86 22.93 0.61 9.78
N VAL A 87 21.82 0.24 9.16
CA VAL A 87 21.15 -1.03 9.43
C VAL A 87 22.16 -2.13 9.12
N PRO A 88 22.61 -2.92 10.12
CA PRO A 88 23.57 -3.95 9.85
C PRO A 88 22.96 -4.96 8.88
N MET A 89 23.58 -5.18 7.72
CA MET A 89 23.23 -6.30 6.85
C MET A 89 23.61 -7.60 7.60
N SER A 90 22.60 -8.28 8.16
CA SER A 90 22.84 -9.34 9.15
C SER A 90 22.83 -10.76 8.62
N ALA A 91 22.53 -10.99 7.34
CA ALA A 91 22.53 -12.35 6.78
C ALA A 91 22.97 -12.33 5.33
N PRO A 92 24.27 -12.53 5.04
CA PRO A 92 24.73 -12.70 3.68
C PRO A 92 24.12 -13.97 3.06
N GLY A 93 23.45 -13.81 1.92
CA GLY A 93 23.00 -14.93 1.08
C GLY A 93 21.49 -15.14 0.98
N ARG A 94 20.64 -14.47 1.76
CA ARG A 94 19.18 -14.54 1.56
C ARG A 94 18.78 -13.68 0.36
N LYS A 95 17.84 -14.19 -0.43
CA LYS A 95 17.24 -13.47 -1.56
C LYS A 95 15.77 -13.21 -1.27
N ILE A 96 15.32 -11.98 -1.47
CA ILE A 96 13.96 -11.55 -1.19
C ILE A 96 13.38 -10.92 -2.45
N ALA A 97 12.31 -11.50 -2.97
CA ALA A 97 11.58 -10.94 -4.11
C ALA A 97 10.37 -10.15 -3.61
N VAL A 98 10.19 -8.93 -4.14
CA VAL A 98 9.08 -8.05 -3.80
C VAL A 98 8.34 -7.68 -5.08
N ALA A 99 7.03 -7.95 -5.14
CA ALA A 99 6.20 -7.45 -6.23
C ALA A 99 6.04 -5.93 -6.10
N ARG A 100 6.30 -5.20 -7.20
CA ARG A 100 6.20 -3.73 -7.22
C ARG A 100 5.85 -3.22 -8.60
N ASP A 101 4.62 -2.79 -8.75
CA ASP A 101 4.07 -2.13 -9.92
C ASP A 101 2.80 -1.36 -9.56
N GLU A 102 2.01 -0.94 -10.53
CA GLU A 102 0.79 -0.17 -10.31
C GLU A 102 -0.30 -0.95 -9.56
N ALA A 103 -0.29 -2.30 -9.63
CA ALA A 103 -1.21 -3.16 -8.89
C ALA A 103 -0.73 -3.46 -7.47
N PHE A 104 0.59 -3.43 -7.23
CA PHE A 104 1.25 -3.77 -5.96
C PHE A 104 2.17 -2.64 -5.50
N ASN A 105 1.58 -1.53 -5.08
CA ASN A 105 2.30 -0.29 -4.78
C ASN A 105 2.17 0.18 -3.33
N PHE A 106 1.38 -0.50 -2.51
CA PHE A 106 1.25 -0.13 -1.11
C PHE A 106 2.33 -0.83 -0.28
N ILE A 107 3.48 -0.17 -0.17
CA ILE A 107 4.67 -0.68 0.51
C ILE A 107 5.21 0.41 1.44
N TYR A 108 5.44 0.08 2.71
CA TYR A 108 6.21 0.94 3.59
C TYR A 108 7.69 0.88 3.23
N GLU A 109 8.34 2.03 3.12
CA GLU A 109 9.78 2.11 2.89
C GLU A 109 10.57 1.42 4.02
N GLU A 110 10.10 1.54 5.24
CA GLU A 110 10.68 0.87 6.42
C GLU A 110 10.60 -0.65 6.31
N ASN A 111 9.55 -1.19 5.69
CA ASN A 111 9.46 -2.62 5.42
C ASN A 111 10.52 -3.07 4.41
N ILE A 112 10.78 -2.26 3.38
CA ILE A 112 11.87 -2.53 2.43
C ILE A 112 13.23 -2.49 3.15
N ARG A 113 13.44 -1.54 4.04
CA ARG A 113 14.67 -1.46 4.87
C ARG A 113 14.81 -2.68 5.78
N ALA A 114 13.73 -3.11 6.43
CA ALA A 114 13.72 -4.31 7.26
C ALA A 114 14.03 -5.58 6.47
N LEU A 115 13.50 -5.71 5.25
CA LEU A 115 13.81 -6.80 4.33
C LEU A 115 15.27 -6.74 3.87
N ALA A 116 15.75 -5.55 3.48
CA ALA A 116 17.13 -5.35 3.05
C ALA A 116 18.17 -5.64 4.16
N ALA A 117 17.78 -5.46 5.42
CA ALA A 117 18.59 -5.87 6.56
C ALA A 117 18.72 -7.41 6.68
N GLN A 118 17.83 -8.18 6.06
CA GLN A 118 17.80 -9.64 6.09
C GLN A 118 18.42 -10.30 4.85
N GLY A 119 18.57 -9.55 3.74
CA GLY A 119 19.13 -10.09 2.51
C GLY A 119 19.07 -9.15 1.31
N GLU A 120 19.39 -9.67 0.15
CA GLU A 120 19.29 -8.96 -1.11
C GLU A 120 17.80 -8.84 -1.54
N VAL A 121 17.31 -7.61 -1.73
CA VAL A 121 15.96 -7.33 -2.19
C VAL A 121 15.95 -7.08 -3.69
N SER A 122 15.15 -7.84 -4.42
CA SER A 122 14.87 -7.65 -5.83
C SER A 122 13.40 -7.34 -6.06
N PHE A 123 13.11 -6.48 -7.01
CA PHE A 123 11.74 -6.14 -7.39
C PHE A 123 11.38 -6.80 -8.73
N PHE A 124 10.10 -7.17 -8.89
CA PHE A 124 9.55 -7.66 -10.15
C PHE A 124 8.11 -7.16 -10.32
N SER A 125 7.65 -7.13 -11.57
CA SER A 125 6.31 -6.64 -11.92
C SER A 125 5.40 -7.78 -12.39
N PRO A 126 4.42 -8.21 -11.59
CA PRO A 126 3.38 -9.11 -12.06
C PRO A 126 2.59 -8.56 -13.25
N LEU A 127 2.30 -7.26 -13.31
CA LEU A 127 1.59 -6.64 -14.44
C LEU A 127 2.32 -6.76 -15.77
N LYS A 128 3.66 -6.81 -15.76
CA LYS A 128 4.49 -6.99 -16.96
C LYS A 128 4.76 -8.46 -17.27
N ASP A 129 4.05 -9.36 -16.62
CA ASP A 129 4.26 -10.80 -16.73
C ASP A 129 5.71 -11.23 -16.46
N GLU A 130 6.40 -10.52 -15.56
CA GLU A 130 7.72 -10.91 -15.12
C GLU A 130 7.62 -12.16 -14.21
N PRO A 131 8.39 -13.22 -14.48
CA PRO A 131 8.39 -14.39 -13.62
C PRO A 131 9.02 -14.06 -12.28
N LEU A 132 8.62 -14.78 -11.23
CA LEU A 132 9.21 -14.65 -9.90
C LEU A 132 10.74 -14.89 -9.97
N PRO A 133 11.57 -13.96 -9.51
CA PRO A 133 13.00 -14.18 -9.35
C PRO A 133 13.30 -15.28 -8.33
N GLU A 134 14.47 -15.90 -8.42
CA GLU A 134 14.95 -16.83 -7.38
C GLU A 134 14.98 -16.13 -6.02
N CYS A 135 14.28 -16.69 -5.01
CA CYS A 135 14.19 -16.08 -3.68
C CYS A 135 13.96 -17.11 -2.57
N ASP A 136 14.30 -16.70 -1.35
CA ASP A 136 14.00 -17.42 -0.09
C ASP A 136 12.71 -16.93 0.56
N LEU A 137 12.27 -15.70 0.19
CA LEU A 137 11.03 -15.08 0.60
C LEU A 137 10.43 -14.28 -0.56
N LEU A 138 9.17 -14.54 -0.90
CA LEU A 138 8.34 -13.70 -1.74
C LEU A 138 7.48 -12.79 -0.86
N TYR A 139 7.55 -11.48 -1.07
CA TYR A 139 6.63 -10.52 -0.50
C TYR A 139 5.72 -9.94 -1.58
N LEU A 140 4.42 -10.21 -1.43
CA LEU A 140 3.35 -9.63 -2.24
C LEU A 140 2.64 -8.56 -1.39
N PRO A 141 2.98 -7.30 -1.55
CA PRO A 141 2.40 -6.22 -0.75
C PRO A 141 0.97 -5.92 -1.17
N GLY A 142 0.35 -4.99 -0.47
CA GLY A 142 -0.92 -4.45 -0.87
C GLY A 142 -0.86 -3.58 -2.11
N GLY A 143 -2.03 -3.13 -2.53
CA GLY A 143 -2.24 -2.32 -3.72
C GLY A 143 -3.66 -2.45 -4.21
N TYR A 144 -3.83 -2.31 -5.52
CA TYR A 144 -5.14 -2.22 -6.17
C TYR A 144 -5.25 -3.20 -7.35
N PRO A 145 -5.11 -4.53 -7.14
CA PRO A 145 -5.20 -5.50 -8.23
C PRO A 145 -6.55 -5.48 -8.94
N GLU A 146 -7.63 -5.05 -8.26
CA GLU A 146 -8.97 -4.93 -8.82
C GLU A 146 -9.06 -3.95 -9.99
N PHE A 147 -8.12 -3.05 -10.16
CA PHE A 147 -8.07 -2.13 -11.31
C PHE A 147 -7.32 -2.69 -12.53
N TYR A 148 -6.68 -3.86 -12.37
CA TYR A 148 -5.80 -4.48 -13.36
C TYR A 148 -6.14 -5.95 -13.59
N LEU A 149 -7.42 -6.31 -13.43
CA LEU A 149 -7.86 -7.72 -13.44
C LEU A 149 -7.55 -8.44 -14.75
N SER A 150 -7.77 -7.79 -15.88
CA SER A 150 -7.51 -8.37 -17.21
C SER A 150 -6.03 -8.58 -17.45
N GLU A 151 -5.20 -7.60 -17.09
CA GLU A 151 -3.75 -7.63 -17.23
C GLU A 151 -3.14 -8.71 -16.33
N LEU A 152 -3.55 -8.77 -15.06
CA LEU A 152 -3.08 -9.79 -14.12
C LEU A 152 -3.54 -11.19 -14.50
N ALA A 153 -4.78 -11.34 -15.02
CA ALA A 153 -5.28 -12.60 -15.50
C ALA A 153 -4.52 -13.10 -16.74
N ALA A 154 -4.06 -12.20 -17.60
CA ALA A 154 -3.24 -12.51 -18.77
C ALA A 154 -1.77 -12.81 -18.44
N ALA A 155 -1.28 -12.39 -17.26
CA ALA A 155 0.11 -12.55 -16.82
C ALA A 155 0.41 -14.00 -16.37
N GLU A 156 0.43 -14.96 -17.30
CA GLU A 156 0.54 -16.39 -17.01
C GLU A 156 1.90 -16.78 -16.43
N ARG A 157 3.00 -16.17 -16.91
CA ARG A 157 4.35 -16.52 -16.45
C ARG A 157 4.54 -16.11 -14.99
N SER A 158 4.08 -14.91 -14.64
CA SER A 158 4.14 -14.43 -13.27
C SER A 158 3.31 -15.31 -12.35
N ARG A 159 2.02 -15.53 -12.67
CA ARG A 159 1.10 -16.36 -11.86
C ARG A 159 1.63 -17.79 -11.68
N SER A 160 2.07 -18.43 -12.77
CA SER A 160 2.57 -19.80 -12.73
C SER A 160 3.84 -19.93 -11.91
N SER A 161 4.80 -18.98 -12.03
CA SER A 161 6.04 -19.01 -11.27
C SER A 161 5.79 -18.86 -9.77
N ILE A 162 4.86 -18.00 -9.36
CA ILE A 162 4.46 -17.83 -7.96
C ILE A 162 3.77 -19.11 -7.44
N ALA A 163 2.84 -19.68 -8.22
CA ALA A 163 2.16 -20.91 -7.83
C ALA A 163 3.14 -22.09 -7.65
N VAL A 164 4.09 -22.24 -8.57
CA VAL A 164 5.13 -23.29 -8.49
C VAL A 164 6.01 -23.07 -7.26
N TYR A 165 6.45 -21.83 -6.99
CA TYR A 165 7.25 -21.51 -5.82
C TYR A 165 6.53 -21.83 -4.51
N ALA A 166 5.26 -21.44 -4.38
CA ALA A 166 4.44 -21.74 -3.21
C ALA A 166 4.22 -23.25 -3.04
N ALA A 167 3.93 -23.97 -4.12
CA ALA A 167 3.74 -25.43 -4.10
C ALA A 167 5.04 -26.18 -3.74
N ALA A 168 6.19 -25.64 -4.08
CA ALA A 168 7.49 -26.18 -3.67
C ALA A 168 7.86 -25.87 -2.20
N GLY A 169 6.98 -25.24 -1.43
CA GLY A 169 7.20 -24.89 -0.03
C GLY A 169 7.95 -23.56 0.18
N GLY A 170 8.02 -22.73 -0.84
CA GLY A 170 8.60 -21.38 -0.73
C GLY A 170 7.84 -20.50 0.27
N ARG A 171 8.56 -19.60 0.95
CA ARG A 171 7.95 -18.66 1.89
C ARG A 171 7.29 -17.52 1.14
N VAL A 172 5.99 -17.30 1.39
CA VAL A 172 5.22 -16.21 0.80
C VAL A 172 4.52 -15.42 1.89
N LEU A 173 4.76 -14.12 1.94
CA LEU A 173 3.96 -13.17 2.71
C LEU A 173 3.14 -12.35 1.74
N ALA A 174 1.81 -12.37 1.88
CA ALA A 174 0.90 -11.65 1.00
C ALA A 174 -0.09 -10.81 1.81
N GLU A 175 -0.16 -9.53 1.51
CA GLU A 175 -0.96 -8.55 2.22
C GLU A 175 -2.03 -7.96 1.30
N CYS A 176 -3.29 -7.90 1.75
CA CYS A 176 -4.39 -7.20 1.07
C CYS A 176 -4.49 -7.57 -0.43
N GLY A 177 -4.13 -6.66 -1.33
CA GLY A 177 -4.09 -6.92 -2.77
C GLY A 177 -3.20 -8.11 -3.17
N GLY A 178 -2.06 -8.29 -2.48
CA GLY A 178 -1.19 -9.44 -2.66
C GLY A 178 -1.85 -10.76 -2.27
N MET A 179 -2.66 -10.78 -1.20
CA MET A 179 -3.48 -11.93 -0.83
C MET A 179 -4.56 -12.20 -1.91
N MET A 180 -5.24 -11.16 -2.38
CA MET A 180 -6.24 -11.31 -3.46
C MET A 180 -5.62 -11.96 -4.70
N TYR A 181 -4.39 -11.60 -5.05
CA TYR A 181 -3.66 -12.17 -6.18
C TYR A 181 -3.27 -13.64 -5.97
N LEU A 182 -3.10 -14.10 -4.73
CA LEU A 182 -2.87 -15.52 -4.43
C LEU A 182 -4.13 -16.38 -4.52
N CYS A 183 -5.33 -15.81 -4.48
CA CYS A 183 -6.59 -16.52 -4.61
C CYS A 183 -6.71 -17.21 -5.98
N ARG A 184 -7.71 -18.09 -6.15
CA ARG A 184 -8.04 -18.69 -7.45
C ARG A 184 -8.47 -17.65 -8.46
N ALA A 185 -9.25 -16.67 -8.00
CA ALA A 185 -9.76 -15.58 -8.82
C ALA A 185 -10.03 -14.33 -7.98
N ILE A 186 -10.11 -13.18 -8.68
CA ILE A 186 -10.73 -11.97 -8.16
C ILE A 186 -12.01 -11.76 -8.97
N ARG A 187 -13.16 -11.55 -8.28
CA ARG A 187 -14.41 -11.13 -8.89
C ARG A 187 -14.52 -9.62 -8.84
N ASP A 188 -14.87 -9.00 -9.97
CA ASP A 188 -15.19 -7.59 -10.03
C ASP A 188 -16.54 -7.26 -9.36
N GLU A 189 -16.99 -6.01 -9.48
CA GLU A 189 -18.25 -5.53 -8.91
C GLU A 189 -19.48 -6.19 -9.55
N GLU A 190 -19.37 -6.63 -10.81
CA GLU A 190 -20.39 -7.32 -11.59
C GLU A 190 -20.38 -8.83 -11.39
N GLY A 191 -19.42 -9.36 -10.61
CA GLY A 191 -19.27 -10.79 -10.31
C GLY A 191 -18.52 -11.59 -11.37
N GLN A 192 -17.91 -10.93 -12.38
CA GLN A 192 -17.05 -11.59 -13.34
C GLN A 192 -15.74 -12.02 -12.68
N ALA A 193 -15.38 -13.30 -12.83
CA ALA A 193 -14.18 -13.86 -12.24
C ALA A 193 -12.97 -13.75 -13.18
N TYR A 194 -11.86 -13.29 -12.65
CA TYR A 194 -10.57 -13.22 -13.32
C TYR A 194 -9.57 -14.14 -12.63
N PRO A 195 -8.97 -15.12 -13.35
CA PRO A 195 -8.08 -16.09 -12.75
C PRO A 195 -6.80 -15.43 -12.22
N MET A 196 -6.39 -15.83 -11.01
CA MET A 196 -5.18 -15.36 -10.33
C MET A 196 -4.22 -16.54 -10.08
N CYS A 197 -3.33 -16.46 -9.10
CA CYS A 197 -2.29 -17.49 -8.89
C CYS A 197 -2.83 -18.86 -8.48
N GLY A 198 -4.00 -18.95 -7.85
CA GLY A 198 -4.59 -20.21 -7.39
C GLY A 198 -3.79 -20.90 -6.29
N VAL A 199 -3.05 -20.15 -5.50
CA VAL A 199 -2.31 -20.67 -4.34
C VAL A 199 -3.26 -20.91 -3.17
N LEU A 200 -4.22 -20.00 -2.96
CA LEU A 200 -5.32 -20.15 -1.99
C LEU A 200 -6.56 -20.67 -2.70
N ASP A 201 -7.32 -21.56 -2.05
CA ASP A 201 -8.55 -22.15 -2.62
C ASP A 201 -9.77 -21.22 -2.56
N GLN A 202 -9.57 -20.00 -2.09
CA GLN A 202 -10.55 -18.94 -1.95
C GLN A 202 -10.60 -18.05 -3.20
N GLU A 203 -11.63 -17.23 -3.28
CA GLU A 203 -11.75 -16.14 -4.25
C GLU A 203 -11.88 -14.81 -3.51
N ALA A 204 -11.25 -13.76 -4.03
CA ALA A 204 -11.52 -12.41 -3.60
C ALA A 204 -12.69 -11.84 -4.40
N THR A 205 -13.55 -11.02 -3.77
CA THR A 205 -14.68 -10.42 -4.47
C THR A 205 -14.82 -8.93 -4.13
N MET A 206 -15.18 -8.15 -5.16
CA MET A 206 -15.58 -6.75 -5.04
C MET A 206 -17.10 -6.61 -4.98
N GLU A 207 -17.88 -7.71 -5.09
CA GLU A 207 -19.34 -7.65 -4.96
C GLU A 207 -19.77 -7.22 -3.57
N GLY A 208 -20.69 -6.28 -3.49
CA GLY A 208 -21.22 -5.79 -2.21
C GLY A 208 -20.17 -5.10 -1.33
N MET A 209 -19.22 -4.42 -1.93
CA MET A 209 -18.11 -3.70 -1.29
C MET A 209 -18.51 -2.99 0.00
N ARG A 210 -17.73 -3.21 1.06
CA ARG A 210 -17.85 -2.51 2.34
C ARG A 210 -16.48 -2.10 2.84
N LEU A 211 -16.31 -0.82 3.12
CA LEU A 211 -15.08 -0.34 3.71
C LEU A 211 -14.81 -1.01 5.06
N ARG A 212 -13.66 -1.68 5.15
CA ARG A 212 -13.07 -2.16 6.40
C ARG A 212 -11.75 -1.44 6.61
N LEU A 213 -11.61 -0.80 7.75
CA LEU A 213 -10.41 -0.05 8.08
C LEU A 213 -10.13 -0.09 9.59
N GLY A 214 -8.87 0.08 9.94
CA GLY A 214 -8.45 0.24 11.33
C GLY A 214 -7.03 -0.26 11.59
N TYR A 215 -6.47 0.19 12.69
CA TYR A 215 -5.20 -0.35 13.16
C TYR A 215 -5.39 -1.77 13.67
N ARG A 216 -4.38 -2.61 13.41
CA ARG A 216 -4.34 -4.02 13.80
C ARG A 216 -3.05 -4.35 14.54
N LYS A 217 -3.17 -5.32 15.45
CA LYS A 217 -2.04 -5.99 16.08
C LYS A 217 -2.17 -7.47 15.77
N LEU A 218 -1.16 -8.05 15.15
CA LEU A 218 -1.07 -9.48 14.91
C LEU A 218 -0.17 -10.10 15.97
N ARG A 219 -0.70 -11.04 16.76
CA ARG A 219 0.08 -11.89 17.65
C ARG A 219 0.30 -13.23 17.00
N LEU A 220 1.54 -13.55 16.69
CA LEU A 220 1.93 -14.79 16.02
C LEU A 220 3.30 -15.24 16.54
N GLY A 221 3.44 -16.52 16.88
CA GLY A 221 4.72 -17.08 17.34
C GLY A 221 5.31 -16.40 18.59
N GLY A 222 4.47 -15.87 19.48
CA GLY A 222 4.89 -15.14 20.68
C GLY A 222 5.38 -13.71 20.42
N ARG A 223 5.22 -13.21 19.20
CA ARG A 223 5.56 -11.84 18.79
C ARG A 223 4.30 -11.03 18.49
N GLU A 224 4.40 -9.71 18.61
CA GLU A 224 3.34 -8.78 18.21
C GLU A 224 3.84 -7.90 17.07
N TYR A 225 3.11 -7.92 15.95
CA TYR A 225 3.32 -7.05 14.79
C TYR A 225 2.21 -6.03 14.73
N ARG A 226 2.54 -4.80 14.40
CA ARG A 226 1.56 -3.74 14.19
C ARG A 226 1.28 -3.57 12.72
N GLY A 227 0.09 -3.10 12.39
CA GLY A 227 -0.31 -2.85 11.03
C GLY A 227 -1.61 -2.09 10.96
N HIS A 228 -2.16 -2.03 9.77
CA HIS A 228 -3.51 -1.52 9.57
C HIS A 228 -4.21 -2.34 8.48
N GLU A 229 -5.49 -2.17 8.39
CA GLU A 229 -6.37 -2.75 7.40
C GLU A 229 -7.12 -1.62 6.70
N PHE A 230 -7.18 -1.68 5.38
CA PHE A 230 -7.95 -0.75 4.56
C PHE A 230 -8.31 -1.42 3.24
N HIS A 231 -9.53 -1.94 3.12
CA HIS A 231 -10.00 -2.62 1.91
C HIS A 231 -11.52 -2.56 1.79
N TYR A 232 -12.02 -2.83 0.58
CA TYR A 232 -13.44 -2.96 0.27
C TYR A 232 -13.82 -4.38 -0.12
N SER A 233 -12.86 -5.18 -0.58
CA SER A 233 -13.05 -6.57 -0.99
C SER A 233 -13.36 -7.49 0.18
N SER A 234 -13.86 -8.68 -0.13
CA SER A 234 -14.05 -9.79 0.79
C SER A 234 -13.45 -11.07 0.22
N ILE A 235 -13.16 -12.05 1.08
CA ILE A 235 -12.73 -13.40 0.68
C ILE A 235 -13.90 -14.33 0.80
N VAL A 236 -14.12 -15.16 -0.22
CA VAL A 236 -15.22 -16.13 -0.26
C VAL A 236 -14.73 -17.50 -0.77
N PRO A 237 -15.12 -18.60 -0.11
CA PRO A 237 -15.68 -18.61 1.23
C PRO A 237 -14.63 -18.16 2.26
N GLU A 238 -15.06 -17.61 3.36
CA GLU A 238 -14.17 -17.11 4.43
C GLU A 238 -13.46 -18.26 5.14
N GLU A 239 -14.11 -19.42 5.26
CA GLU A 239 -13.60 -20.61 5.92
C GLU A 239 -13.54 -21.80 4.94
N VAL A 240 -12.46 -21.98 4.22
CA VAL A 240 -12.25 -23.23 3.45
C VAL A 240 -10.78 -23.55 3.27
N GLY A 241 -10.39 -24.71 3.79
CA GLY A 241 -9.14 -25.38 3.45
C GLY A 241 -7.85 -24.74 3.94
N GLU A 242 -7.91 -23.50 4.38
CA GLU A 242 -6.77 -22.74 4.89
C GLU A 242 -6.80 -22.72 6.43
N GLU A 243 -5.67 -22.97 7.05
CA GLU A 243 -5.51 -22.78 8.48
C GLU A 243 -5.49 -21.28 8.79
N THR A 244 -6.27 -20.84 9.79
CA THR A 244 -6.13 -19.49 10.33
C THR A 244 -5.14 -19.49 11.48
N VAL A 245 -4.20 -18.57 11.45
CA VAL A 245 -3.11 -18.51 12.43
C VAL A 245 -3.01 -17.15 13.08
N GLY A 246 -2.48 -17.14 14.30
CA GLY A 246 -2.31 -15.92 15.08
C GLY A 246 -3.62 -15.35 15.59
N GLU A 247 -3.50 -14.30 16.35
CA GLU A 247 -4.62 -13.53 16.90
C GLU A 247 -4.52 -12.10 16.37
N GLN A 248 -5.58 -11.62 15.71
CA GLN A 248 -5.66 -10.24 15.27
C GLN A 248 -6.49 -9.41 16.25
N LEU A 249 -5.95 -8.28 16.67
CA LEU A 249 -6.58 -7.38 17.63
C LEU A 249 -6.73 -5.98 17.02
N THR A 250 -7.72 -5.27 17.49
CA THR A 250 -7.87 -3.83 17.25
C THR A 250 -6.82 -3.03 18.04
N ALA A 251 -6.73 -1.71 17.79
CA ALA A 251 -5.89 -0.82 18.61
C ALA A 251 -6.25 -0.83 20.11
N ARG A 252 -7.47 -1.28 20.46
CA ARG A 252 -7.98 -1.37 21.84
C ARG A 252 -7.85 -2.75 22.47
N ASP A 253 -7.08 -3.65 21.84
CA ASP A 253 -6.91 -5.05 22.26
C ASP A 253 -8.19 -5.90 22.23
N GLU A 254 -9.18 -5.50 21.44
CA GLU A 254 -10.37 -6.31 21.16
C GLU A 254 -10.08 -7.22 19.97
N VAL A 255 -10.62 -8.45 19.97
CA VAL A 255 -10.46 -9.38 18.84
C VAL A 255 -11.04 -8.76 17.56
N ALA A 256 -10.22 -8.68 16.52
CA ALA A 256 -10.63 -8.23 15.20
C ALA A 256 -11.15 -9.40 14.36
N PRO A 257 -12.16 -9.18 13.50
CA PRO A 257 -12.68 -10.25 12.65
C PRO A 257 -11.75 -10.58 11.47
N THR A 258 -10.64 -9.87 11.33
CA THR A 258 -9.66 -10.06 10.26
C THR A 258 -8.89 -11.35 10.47
N LEU A 259 -8.75 -12.17 9.45
CA LEU A 259 -8.05 -13.45 9.52
C LEU A 259 -6.67 -13.35 8.85
N LEU A 260 -5.73 -14.13 9.36
CA LEU A 260 -4.47 -14.45 8.69
C LEU A 260 -4.54 -15.93 8.31
N TYR A 261 -4.49 -16.20 7.02
CA TYR A 261 -4.51 -17.54 6.47
C TYR A 261 -3.09 -18.09 6.35
N ARG A 262 -2.96 -19.40 6.63
CA ARG A 262 -1.71 -20.15 6.42
C ARG A 262 -1.98 -21.36 5.55
N ARG A 263 -1.16 -21.53 4.51
CA ARG A 263 -1.08 -22.73 3.69
C ARG A 263 0.38 -23.14 3.54
N GLY A 264 0.82 -24.08 4.36
CA GLY A 264 2.25 -24.41 4.42
C GLY A 264 3.09 -23.19 4.83
N ASN A 265 3.99 -22.77 3.94
CA ASN A 265 4.82 -21.58 4.12
C ASN A 265 4.24 -20.31 3.48
N VAL A 266 2.96 -20.30 3.14
CA VAL A 266 2.26 -19.10 2.68
C VAL A 266 1.48 -18.50 3.83
N LEU A 267 1.70 -17.20 4.08
CA LEU A 267 0.92 -16.38 5.00
C LEU A 267 0.24 -15.28 4.21
N ALA A 268 -1.07 -15.16 4.34
CA ALA A 268 -1.87 -14.21 3.58
C ALA A 268 -3.01 -13.61 4.42
N GLY A 269 -3.19 -12.30 4.35
CA GLY A 269 -4.25 -11.61 5.09
C GLY A 269 -4.47 -10.18 4.60
N TYR A 270 -5.50 -9.52 5.12
CA TYR A 270 -5.79 -8.13 4.76
C TYR A 270 -4.91 -7.11 5.49
N THR A 271 -4.26 -7.50 6.57
CA THR A 271 -3.46 -6.58 7.37
C THR A 271 -2.16 -6.24 6.67
N HIS A 272 -1.92 -4.94 6.47
CA HIS A 272 -0.63 -4.40 6.06
C HIS A 272 0.26 -4.31 7.29
N LEU A 273 1.23 -5.19 7.42
CA LEU A 273 2.13 -5.25 8.57
C LEU A 273 3.22 -4.18 8.46
N TYR A 274 3.56 -3.61 9.58
CA TYR A 274 4.70 -2.71 9.72
C TYR A 274 5.81 -3.45 10.46
N PHE A 275 6.88 -3.82 9.75
CA PHE A 275 7.93 -4.67 10.31
C PHE A 275 8.79 -3.92 11.33
N ALA A 276 9.01 -2.62 11.12
CA ALA A 276 9.91 -1.83 11.96
C ALA A 276 11.28 -2.52 12.14
N GLU A 277 11.65 -2.86 13.36
CA GLU A 277 12.90 -3.55 13.70
C GLU A 277 12.77 -5.08 13.73
N GLN A 278 11.61 -5.63 13.33
CA GLN A 278 11.36 -7.06 13.41
C GLN A 278 11.84 -7.79 12.15
N ASP A 279 12.33 -9.02 12.32
CA ASP A 279 12.68 -9.90 11.22
C ASP A 279 11.41 -10.48 10.57
N PRO A 280 11.10 -10.16 9.29
CA PRO A 280 9.93 -10.71 8.60
C PRO A 280 9.96 -12.24 8.46
N PHE A 281 11.14 -12.87 8.45
CA PHE A 281 11.26 -14.33 8.42
C PHE A 281 10.74 -14.99 9.70
N ALA A 282 10.70 -14.27 10.80
CA ALA A 282 10.17 -14.79 12.06
C ALA A 282 8.65 -15.06 12.04
N LEU A 283 7.94 -14.55 11.02
CA LEU A 283 6.53 -14.89 10.77
C LEU A 283 6.34 -16.37 10.41
N PHE A 284 7.39 -17.04 9.92
CA PHE A 284 7.36 -18.41 9.43
C PHE A 284 7.97 -19.42 10.42
N SER A 285 8.37 -18.97 11.60
CA SER A 285 8.98 -19.81 12.67
C SER A 285 7.93 -20.45 13.58
#